data_32aafffe1205c2503b9ecddc1d67138b
#
_entry.id   32aafffe1205c2503b9ecddc1d67138b
#
_cell.length_a   1.000
_cell.length_b   1.000
_cell.length_c   1.000
_cell.angle_alpha   90.00
_cell.angle_beta   90.00
_cell.angle_gamma   90.00
#
_symmetry.space_group_name_H-M   'P 1'
#
loop_
_entity.id
_entity.type
_entity.pdbx_description
1 polymer ?
#
loop_
_entity_poly.entity_id
_entity_poly.type
_entity_poly.pdbx_seq_one_letter_code
_entity_poly.pdbx_strand_id
1 'polypeptide(L)'
;QLGFLPTQIGDNIAIATGGATFYRNRVNKYIKDGLNKKEAESKAFTDFQDLTQSTQQSSRPDMTSKQQASWIGKLVLNFQNITSQYNRIIKKAALDIGKGRISPPYTSKAQSNLGNLSKILYYGAIQNVIFYSLQTALFAVMFDDDEDEDQILKKRERVIQGSIDSILRGAGIYGAVASTLKNMIIKFKEQREKGYNKDESAVPMELLNFSPVVGIKIRQLVNAEKTLNYNENVIGEMETFEAENPMWSAVTNYTQALTNFPANRLYQKSINM
;
A
#
# COMPACT_ATOMS: atom_id res chain seq x y z
N GLN A 1 2.93 2.75 20.56
CA GLN A 1 1.93 3.72 20.07
C GLN A 1 2.56 4.90 19.32
N LEU A 2 3.77 5.37 19.69
CA LEU A 2 4.46 6.49 19.01
C LEU A 2 4.75 6.22 17.52
N GLY A 3 5.03 4.98 17.12
CA GLY A 3 5.30 4.62 15.72
C GLY A 3 4.12 4.77 14.76
N PHE A 4 2.89 4.87 15.28
CA PHE A 4 1.68 5.08 14.48
C PHE A 4 1.20 6.54 14.44
N LEU A 5 1.87 7.43 15.17
CA LEU A 5 1.47 8.84 15.24
C LEU A 5 1.46 9.54 13.88
N PRO A 6 2.48 9.38 13.00
CA PRO A 6 2.46 9.98 11.67
C PRO A 6 1.30 9.46 10.81
N THR A 7 0.99 8.17 10.90
CA THR A 7 -0.15 7.57 10.17
C THR A 7 -1.47 8.14 10.66
N GLN A 8 -1.66 8.25 11.99
CA GLN A 8 -2.86 8.85 12.57
C GLN A 8 -3.05 10.31 12.17
N ILE A 9 -1.96 11.09 12.13
CA ILE A 9 -2.01 12.49 11.68
C ILE A 9 -2.41 12.55 10.21
N GLY A 10 -1.80 11.73 9.35
CA GLY A 10 -2.15 11.64 7.92
C GLY A 10 -3.61 11.26 7.70
N ASP A 11 -4.10 10.25 8.39
CA ASP A 11 -5.50 9.81 8.33
C ASP A 11 -6.45 10.92 8.80
N ASN A 12 -6.14 11.59 9.90
CA ASN A 12 -6.95 12.69 10.41
C ASN A 12 -7.00 13.88 9.44
N ILE A 13 -5.89 14.23 8.80
CA ILE A 13 -5.86 15.29 7.77
C ILE A 13 -6.71 14.88 6.57
N ALA A 14 -6.57 13.65 6.07
CA ALA A 14 -7.34 13.15 4.94
C ALA A 14 -8.85 13.13 5.23
N ILE A 15 -9.23 12.68 6.43
CA ILE A 15 -10.64 12.67 6.88
C ILE A 15 -11.16 14.09 7.05
N ALA A 16 -10.39 15.00 7.66
CA ALA A 16 -10.82 16.37 7.89
C ALA A 16 -11.01 17.14 6.59
N THR A 17 -10.09 17.02 5.64
CA THR A 17 -10.15 17.78 4.38
C THR A 17 -11.13 17.18 3.37
N GLY A 18 -10.97 15.90 3.04
CA GLY A 18 -11.84 15.20 2.11
C GLY A 18 -13.25 15.01 2.66
N GLY A 19 -13.35 14.65 3.93
CA GLY A 19 -14.62 14.44 4.63
C GLY A 19 -15.44 15.72 4.77
N ALA A 20 -14.80 16.84 5.10
CA ALA A 20 -15.51 18.13 5.19
C ALA A 20 -16.11 18.54 3.84
N THR A 21 -15.38 18.33 2.75
CA THR A 21 -15.89 18.62 1.40
C THR A 21 -17.08 17.73 1.05
N PHE A 22 -16.99 16.43 1.31
CA PHE A 22 -18.08 15.49 1.09
C PHE A 22 -19.31 15.87 1.93
N TYR A 23 -19.13 16.10 3.22
CA TYR A 23 -20.20 16.49 4.14
C TYR A 23 -20.93 17.74 3.67
N ARG A 24 -20.20 18.82 3.36
CA ARG A 24 -20.80 20.07 2.84
C ARG A 24 -21.60 19.85 1.56
N ASN A 25 -21.08 19.08 0.62
CA ASN A 25 -21.77 18.75 -0.62
C ASN A 25 -23.07 17.97 -0.37
N ARG A 26 -23.04 17.02 0.59
CA ARG A 26 -24.24 16.25 0.97
C ARG A 26 -25.28 17.10 1.67
N VAL A 27 -24.89 17.96 2.60
CA VAL A 27 -25.81 18.91 3.24
C VAL A 27 -26.47 19.81 2.21
N ASN A 28 -25.70 20.40 1.28
CA ASN A 28 -26.24 21.26 0.24
C ASN A 28 -27.20 20.49 -0.68
N LYS A 29 -26.89 19.24 -1.00
CA LYS A 29 -27.78 18.39 -1.79
C LYS A 29 -29.12 18.16 -1.06
N TYR A 30 -29.09 17.78 0.20
CA TYR A 30 -30.31 17.48 0.96
C TYR A 30 -31.17 18.71 1.21
N ILE A 31 -30.56 19.89 1.38
CA ILE A 31 -31.31 21.15 1.45
C ILE A 31 -32.00 21.43 0.10
N LYS A 32 -31.32 21.23 -1.05
CA LYS A 32 -31.93 21.35 -2.37
C LYS A 32 -33.06 20.35 -2.61
N ASP A 33 -32.95 19.16 -2.02
CA ASP A 33 -33.99 18.11 -2.08
C ASP A 33 -35.16 18.40 -1.12
N GLY A 34 -35.16 19.54 -0.42
CA GLY A 34 -36.29 20.03 0.41
C GLY A 34 -36.23 19.65 1.88
N LEU A 35 -35.13 19.05 2.36
CA LEU A 35 -34.96 18.75 3.80
C LEU A 35 -34.65 20.04 4.58
N ASN A 36 -35.11 20.10 5.84
CA ASN A 36 -34.68 21.18 6.73
C ASN A 36 -33.19 21.03 7.09
N LYS A 37 -32.55 22.11 7.55
CA LYS A 37 -31.11 22.13 7.80
C LYS A 37 -30.64 21.07 8.79
N LYS A 38 -31.37 20.84 9.89
CA LYS A 38 -30.99 19.84 10.90
C LYS A 38 -31.08 18.41 10.38
N GLU A 39 -32.12 18.10 9.63
CA GLU A 39 -32.28 16.79 8.98
C GLU A 39 -31.24 16.56 7.91
N ALA A 40 -30.94 17.58 7.08
CA ALA A 40 -29.91 17.52 6.07
C ALA A 40 -28.52 17.27 6.68
N GLU A 41 -28.17 17.95 7.79
CA GLU A 41 -26.92 17.77 8.51
C GLU A 41 -26.82 16.36 9.13
N SER A 42 -27.89 15.89 9.80
CA SER A 42 -27.91 14.54 10.38
C SER A 42 -27.74 13.46 9.34
N LYS A 43 -28.47 13.55 8.22
CA LYS A 43 -28.41 12.59 7.13
C LYS A 43 -27.05 12.62 6.41
N ALA A 44 -26.51 13.81 6.18
CA ALA A 44 -25.17 13.97 5.58
C ALA A 44 -24.07 13.41 6.48
N PHE A 45 -24.22 13.51 7.81
CA PHE A 45 -23.29 12.93 8.76
C PHE A 45 -23.34 11.39 8.74
N THR A 46 -24.53 10.80 8.65
CA THR A 46 -24.69 9.35 8.48
C THR A 46 -24.04 8.87 7.17
N ASP A 47 -24.31 9.56 6.06
CA ASP A 47 -23.66 9.24 4.76
C ASP A 47 -22.13 9.35 4.85
N PHE A 48 -21.62 10.33 5.59
CA PHE A 48 -20.18 10.50 5.80
C PHE A 48 -19.60 9.35 6.63
N GLN A 49 -20.27 8.93 7.69
CA GLN A 49 -19.85 7.78 8.48
C GLN A 49 -19.84 6.50 7.65
N ASP A 50 -20.90 6.24 6.90
CA ASP A 50 -21.01 5.06 6.04
C ASP A 50 -19.94 5.05 4.94
N LEU A 51 -19.70 6.20 4.32
CA LEU A 51 -18.63 6.33 3.33
C LEU A 51 -17.26 6.07 3.95
N THR A 52 -16.97 6.69 5.10
CA THR A 52 -15.70 6.50 5.81
C THR A 52 -15.49 5.03 6.19
N GLN A 53 -16.52 4.37 6.72
CA GLN A 53 -16.47 2.94 7.06
C GLN A 53 -16.28 2.05 5.83
N SER A 54 -16.88 2.41 4.69
CA SER A 54 -16.80 1.62 3.45
C SER A 54 -15.51 1.82 2.67
N THR A 55 -14.86 2.98 2.80
CA THR A 55 -13.65 3.33 2.03
C THR A 55 -12.37 3.17 2.85
N GLN A 56 -12.44 3.21 4.16
CA GLN A 56 -11.29 2.98 5.03
C GLN A 56 -11.20 1.52 5.47
N GLN A 57 -10.05 1.17 6.02
CA GLN A 57 -9.80 -0.16 6.57
C GLN A 57 -10.63 -0.37 7.84
N SER A 58 -11.82 -0.93 7.68
CA SER A 58 -12.71 -1.22 8.79
C SER A 58 -12.41 -2.60 9.38
N SER A 59 -12.36 -2.68 10.72
CA SER A 59 -12.28 -3.94 11.48
C SER A 59 -13.65 -4.55 11.77
N ARG A 60 -14.74 -3.93 11.29
CA ARG A 60 -16.10 -4.42 11.49
C ARG A 60 -16.28 -5.80 10.86
N PRO A 61 -16.90 -6.76 11.55
CA PRO A 61 -17.08 -8.13 11.06
C PRO A 61 -17.87 -8.21 9.74
N ASP A 62 -18.81 -7.28 9.52
CA ASP A 62 -19.63 -7.19 8.31
C ASP A 62 -18.85 -6.65 7.08
N MET A 63 -17.73 -5.95 7.32
CA MET A 63 -16.86 -5.40 6.29
C MET A 63 -15.65 -6.29 5.98
N THR A 64 -15.35 -7.28 6.81
CA THR A 64 -14.23 -8.21 6.60
C THR A 64 -14.70 -9.47 5.89
N SER A 65 -13.92 -9.96 4.93
CA SER A 65 -14.21 -11.24 4.27
C SER A 65 -13.90 -12.41 5.22
N LYS A 66 -14.55 -13.57 5.02
CA LYS A 66 -14.26 -14.79 5.78
C LYS A 66 -12.76 -15.19 5.70
N GLN A 67 -12.13 -14.93 4.56
CA GLN A 67 -10.69 -15.17 4.38
C GLN A 67 -9.84 -14.25 5.28
N GLN A 68 -10.19 -12.97 5.35
CA GLN A 68 -9.49 -11.99 6.19
C GLN A 68 -9.71 -12.25 7.69
N ALA A 69 -10.87 -12.79 8.07
CA ALA A 69 -11.18 -13.15 9.46
C ALA A 69 -10.38 -14.34 9.96
N SER A 70 -9.89 -15.22 9.06
CA SER A 70 -9.05 -16.36 9.41
C SER A 70 -7.67 -15.93 9.93
N TRP A 71 -6.99 -16.77 10.72
CA TRP A 71 -5.65 -16.46 11.23
C TRP A 71 -4.61 -16.26 10.11
N ILE A 72 -4.65 -17.10 9.06
CA ILE A 72 -3.81 -16.94 7.86
C ILE A 72 -4.18 -15.64 7.13
N GLY A 73 -5.46 -15.37 6.97
CA GLY A 73 -5.94 -14.15 6.35
C GLY A 73 -5.47 -12.89 7.08
N LYS A 74 -5.43 -12.89 8.40
CA LYS A 74 -4.88 -11.79 9.19
C LYS A 74 -3.39 -11.56 8.93
N LEU A 75 -2.62 -12.60 8.68
CA LEU A 75 -1.19 -12.48 8.36
C LEU A 75 -0.94 -12.04 6.92
N VAL A 76 -1.70 -12.56 5.96
CA VAL A 76 -1.45 -12.38 4.52
C VAL A 76 -2.23 -11.19 3.95
N LEU A 77 -3.49 -11.03 4.37
CA LEU A 77 -4.41 -10.01 3.85
C LEU A 77 -4.55 -8.80 4.77
N ASN A 78 -3.69 -8.68 5.78
CA ASN A 78 -3.64 -7.49 6.59
C ASN A 78 -3.32 -6.28 5.68
N PHE A 79 -4.04 -5.18 5.88
CA PHE A 79 -3.98 -3.98 5.03
C PHE A 79 -4.51 -4.16 3.58
N GLN A 80 -5.09 -5.32 3.23
CA GLN A 80 -5.65 -5.56 1.89
C GLN A 80 -7.17 -5.27 1.79
N ASN A 81 -7.78 -4.70 2.82
CA ASN A 81 -9.23 -4.42 2.82
C ASN A 81 -9.62 -3.50 1.67
N ILE A 82 -8.89 -2.40 1.47
CA ILE A 82 -9.15 -1.43 0.41
C ILE A 82 -9.00 -2.09 -0.96
N THR A 83 -7.91 -2.81 -1.18
CA THR A 83 -7.64 -3.53 -2.43
C THR A 83 -8.70 -4.59 -2.72
N SER A 84 -9.15 -5.31 -1.68
CA SER A 84 -10.24 -6.30 -1.80
C SER A 84 -11.59 -5.66 -2.12
N GLN A 85 -11.86 -4.45 -1.63
CA GLN A 85 -13.05 -3.68 -1.99
C GLN A 85 -12.99 -3.21 -3.44
N TYR A 86 -11.86 -2.69 -3.91
CA TYR A 86 -11.68 -2.29 -5.31
C TYR A 86 -11.88 -3.47 -6.26
N ASN A 87 -11.32 -4.63 -5.93
CA ASN A 87 -11.55 -5.84 -6.72
C ASN A 87 -13.02 -6.25 -6.75
N ARG A 88 -13.75 -6.11 -5.66
CA ARG A 88 -15.21 -6.36 -5.64
C ARG A 88 -15.95 -5.39 -6.57
N ILE A 89 -15.57 -4.11 -6.57
CA ILE A 89 -16.16 -3.09 -7.45
C ILE A 89 -15.85 -3.43 -8.92
N ILE A 90 -14.57 -3.73 -9.23
CA ILE A 90 -14.11 -4.12 -10.57
C ILE A 90 -14.87 -5.38 -11.04
N LYS A 91 -14.89 -6.43 -10.21
CA LYS A 91 -15.57 -7.68 -10.51
C LYS A 91 -17.06 -7.47 -10.76
N LYS A 92 -17.75 -6.67 -9.91
CA LYS A 92 -19.15 -6.34 -10.10
C LYS A 92 -19.37 -5.59 -11.41
N ALA A 93 -18.58 -4.56 -11.68
CA ALA A 93 -18.67 -3.78 -12.91
C ALA A 93 -18.45 -4.65 -14.16
N ALA A 94 -17.46 -5.54 -14.15
CA ALA A 94 -17.21 -6.48 -15.25
C ALA A 94 -18.36 -7.46 -15.45
N LEU A 95 -18.92 -8.01 -14.36
CA LEU A 95 -20.08 -8.91 -14.43
C LEU A 95 -21.34 -8.19 -14.93
N ASP A 96 -21.55 -6.93 -14.55
CA ASP A 96 -22.72 -6.15 -15.00
C ASP A 96 -22.61 -5.83 -16.49
N ILE A 97 -21.39 -5.53 -17.01
CA ILE A 97 -21.15 -5.41 -18.45
C ILE A 97 -21.43 -6.74 -19.15
N GLY A 98 -20.81 -7.83 -18.69
CA GLY A 98 -20.92 -9.15 -19.34
C GLY A 98 -22.35 -9.70 -19.34
N LYS A 99 -23.13 -9.43 -18.28
CA LYS A 99 -24.54 -9.85 -18.18
C LYS A 99 -25.51 -8.82 -18.73
N GLY A 100 -25.06 -7.69 -19.26
CA GLY A 100 -25.88 -6.63 -19.81
C GLY A 100 -26.81 -5.96 -18.80
N ARG A 101 -26.43 -5.93 -17.52
CA ARG A 101 -27.22 -5.32 -16.46
C ARG A 101 -27.09 -3.79 -16.48
N ILE A 102 -28.19 -3.11 -16.19
CA ILE A 102 -28.19 -1.65 -16.00
C ILE A 102 -27.94 -1.38 -14.52
N SER A 103 -26.77 -0.80 -14.21
CA SER A 103 -26.40 -0.47 -12.83
C SER A 103 -26.92 0.92 -12.45
N PRO A 104 -27.59 1.11 -11.31
CA PRO A 104 -27.95 2.44 -10.86
C PRO A 104 -26.73 3.37 -10.75
N PRO A 105 -26.83 4.65 -11.02
CA PRO A 105 -28.03 5.45 -11.34
C PRO A 105 -28.37 5.53 -12.84
N TYR A 106 -27.78 4.70 -13.69
CA TYR A 106 -27.94 4.77 -15.14
C TYR A 106 -29.29 4.21 -15.59
N THR A 107 -29.87 4.82 -16.63
CA THR A 107 -31.14 4.43 -17.21
C THR A 107 -31.00 3.67 -18.52
N SER A 108 -29.84 3.80 -19.19
CA SER A 108 -29.57 3.09 -20.45
C SER A 108 -28.38 2.12 -20.29
N LYS A 109 -28.41 1.05 -21.10
CA LYS A 109 -27.34 0.04 -21.15
C LYS A 109 -26.00 0.64 -21.56
N ALA A 110 -25.99 1.57 -22.52
CA ALA A 110 -24.77 2.23 -22.97
C ALA A 110 -24.12 3.07 -21.86
N GLN A 111 -24.91 3.89 -21.16
CA GLN A 111 -24.45 4.68 -20.03
C GLN A 111 -23.95 3.80 -18.87
N SER A 112 -24.67 2.72 -18.58
CA SER A 112 -24.27 1.75 -17.55
C SER A 112 -22.94 1.07 -17.90
N ASN A 113 -22.76 0.66 -19.13
CA ASN A 113 -21.49 0.05 -19.59
C ASN A 113 -20.34 1.04 -19.52
N LEU A 114 -20.52 2.29 -19.95
CA LEU A 114 -19.52 3.34 -19.85
C LEU A 114 -19.15 3.62 -18.38
N GLY A 115 -20.14 3.74 -17.51
CA GLY A 115 -19.93 3.93 -16.08
C GLY A 115 -19.22 2.75 -15.41
N ASN A 116 -19.53 1.53 -15.79
CA ASN A 116 -18.84 0.34 -15.28
C ASN A 116 -17.42 0.23 -15.82
N LEU A 117 -17.19 0.56 -17.11
CA LEU A 117 -15.84 0.64 -17.67
C LEU A 117 -14.99 1.70 -16.95
N SER A 118 -15.57 2.88 -16.69
CA SER A 118 -14.90 3.94 -15.91
C SER A 118 -14.51 3.47 -14.52
N LYS A 119 -15.35 2.69 -13.83
CA LYS A 119 -15.01 2.10 -12.51
C LYS A 119 -13.83 1.13 -12.64
N ILE A 120 -13.83 0.26 -13.65
CA ILE A 120 -12.74 -0.70 -13.88
C ILE A 120 -11.43 0.04 -14.11
N LEU A 121 -11.41 1.05 -14.98
CA LEU A 121 -10.22 1.84 -15.27
C LEU A 121 -9.75 2.64 -14.05
N TYR A 122 -10.67 3.27 -13.33
CA TYR A 122 -10.33 4.08 -12.16
C TYR A 122 -9.73 3.23 -11.04
N TYR A 123 -10.43 2.20 -10.58
CA TYR A 123 -9.97 1.36 -9.47
C TYR A 123 -8.87 0.36 -9.85
N GLY A 124 -8.79 -0.03 -11.11
CA GLY A 124 -7.77 -0.96 -11.60
C GLY A 124 -6.44 -0.31 -11.96
N ALA A 125 -6.46 0.95 -12.43
CA ALA A 125 -5.26 1.61 -12.93
C ALA A 125 -5.06 3.02 -12.38
N ILE A 126 -6.00 3.94 -12.62
CA ILE A 126 -5.82 5.39 -12.37
C ILE A 126 -5.52 5.65 -10.90
N GLN A 127 -6.27 5.03 -10.00
CA GLN A 127 -6.09 5.23 -8.56
C GLN A 127 -4.71 4.75 -8.08
N ASN A 128 -4.23 3.62 -8.57
CA ASN A 128 -2.90 3.13 -8.23
C ASN A 128 -1.80 4.08 -8.70
N VAL A 129 -1.94 4.64 -9.90
CA VAL A 129 -1.01 5.64 -10.44
C VAL A 129 -1.04 6.92 -9.60
N ILE A 130 -2.23 7.42 -9.21
CA ILE A 130 -2.38 8.60 -8.36
C ILE A 130 -1.69 8.38 -7.01
N PHE A 131 -1.98 7.28 -6.32
CA PHE A 131 -1.36 6.98 -5.02
C PHE A 131 0.15 6.87 -5.12
N TYR A 132 0.65 6.21 -6.16
CA TYR A 132 2.08 6.11 -6.37
C TYR A 132 2.71 7.48 -6.66
N SER A 133 2.10 8.28 -7.53
CA SER A 133 2.59 9.62 -7.85
C SER A 133 2.61 10.52 -6.61
N LEU A 134 1.56 10.45 -5.77
CA LEU A 134 1.52 11.18 -4.50
C LEU A 134 2.61 10.70 -3.54
N GLN A 135 2.82 9.40 -3.45
CA GLN A 135 3.88 8.83 -2.61
C GLN A 135 5.27 9.27 -3.10
N THR A 136 5.51 9.21 -4.41
CA THR A 136 6.77 9.67 -5.01
C THR A 136 6.99 11.15 -4.79
N ALA A 137 5.96 11.98 -5.01
CA ALA A 137 6.04 13.43 -4.78
C ALA A 137 6.31 13.75 -3.29
N LEU A 138 5.65 13.04 -2.37
CA LEU A 138 5.89 13.20 -0.94
C LEU A 138 7.33 12.85 -0.56
N PHE A 139 7.86 11.75 -1.11
CA PHE A 139 9.24 11.35 -0.88
C PHE A 139 10.24 12.35 -1.50
N ALA A 140 9.98 12.87 -2.71
CA ALA A 140 10.82 13.87 -3.35
C ALA A 140 10.88 15.17 -2.53
N VAL A 141 9.73 15.64 -2.01
CA VAL A 141 9.68 16.83 -1.14
C VAL A 141 10.41 16.61 0.20
N MET A 142 10.38 15.38 0.72
CA MET A 142 11.01 15.08 2.02
C MET A 142 12.49 14.73 1.93
N PHE A 143 12.97 14.30 0.75
CA PHE A 143 14.28 13.64 0.63
C PHE A 143 15.11 14.14 -0.54
N ASP A 144 14.71 15.22 -1.23
CA ASP A 144 15.43 15.97 -2.29
C ASP A 144 16.51 15.13 -3.01
N ASP A 145 16.06 14.18 -3.84
CA ASP A 145 16.97 13.32 -4.60
C ASP A 145 17.05 13.81 -6.05
N ASP A 146 18.22 14.29 -6.47
CA ASP A 146 18.57 14.48 -7.88
C ASP A 146 18.53 13.13 -8.60
N GLU A 147 17.54 12.94 -9.49
CA GLU A 147 17.27 11.64 -10.12
C GLU A 147 17.81 11.57 -11.54
N ASP A 148 18.72 10.62 -11.78
CA ASP A 148 19.16 10.20 -13.12
C ASP A 148 18.00 9.53 -13.91
N GLU A 149 18.02 9.67 -15.25
CA GLU A 149 17.01 9.07 -16.17
C GLU A 149 16.80 7.56 -15.94
N ASP A 150 17.86 6.83 -15.62
CA ASP A 150 17.80 5.39 -15.29
C ASP A 150 16.97 5.11 -14.01
N GLN A 151 16.97 6.00 -13.06
CA GLN A 151 16.15 5.89 -11.85
C GLN A 151 14.66 6.10 -12.17
N ILE A 152 14.35 7.02 -13.07
CA ILE A 152 12.97 7.30 -13.51
C ILE A 152 12.38 6.06 -14.22
N LEU A 153 13.14 5.41 -15.08
CA LEU A 153 12.70 4.18 -15.76
C LEU A 153 12.45 3.05 -14.77
N LYS A 154 13.35 2.81 -13.82
CA LYS A 154 13.19 1.83 -12.74
C LYS A 154 12.00 2.16 -11.84
N LYS A 155 11.71 3.43 -11.60
CA LYS A 155 10.53 3.86 -10.84
C LYS A 155 9.24 3.56 -11.60
N ARG A 156 9.17 3.85 -12.89
CA ARG A 156 8.01 3.51 -13.74
C ARG A 156 7.72 2.00 -13.74
N GLU A 157 8.76 1.17 -13.87
CA GLU A 157 8.60 -0.27 -13.80
C GLU A 157 8.08 -0.74 -12.45
N ARG A 158 8.59 -0.21 -11.34
CA ARG A 158 8.08 -0.49 -9.99
C ARG A 158 6.61 -0.09 -9.83
N VAL A 159 6.15 1.01 -10.44
CA VAL A 159 4.74 1.41 -10.45
C VAL A 159 3.87 0.36 -11.11
N ILE A 160 4.26 -0.05 -12.30
CA ILE A 160 3.51 -1.04 -13.09
C ILE A 160 3.45 -2.36 -12.32
N GLN A 161 4.59 -2.83 -11.80
CA GLN A 161 4.67 -4.06 -11.01
C GLN A 161 3.84 -3.97 -9.72
N GLY A 162 3.92 -2.83 -9.02
CA GLY A 162 3.12 -2.58 -7.82
C GLY A 162 1.62 -2.52 -8.09
N SER A 163 1.22 -1.95 -9.23
CA SER A 163 -0.20 -1.94 -9.65
C SER A 163 -0.72 -3.34 -9.95
N ILE A 164 0.07 -4.16 -10.65
CA ILE A 164 -0.28 -5.56 -10.92
C ILE A 164 -0.38 -6.34 -9.60
N ASP A 165 0.55 -6.15 -8.68
CA ASP A 165 0.53 -6.80 -7.36
C ASP A 165 -0.69 -6.39 -6.54
N SER A 166 -1.07 -5.13 -6.59
CA SER A 166 -2.26 -4.63 -5.92
C SER A 166 -3.54 -5.31 -6.44
N ILE A 167 -3.68 -5.43 -7.75
CA ILE A 167 -4.83 -6.12 -8.38
C ILE A 167 -4.84 -7.60 -8.01
N LEU A 168 -3.70 -8.28 -8.11
CA LEU A 168 -3.58 -9.70 -7.78
C LEU A 168 -3.94 -9.94 -6.30
N ARG A 169 -3.30 -9.21 -5.37
CA ARG A 169 -3.53 -9.37 -3.93
C ARG A 169 -4.96 -9.07 -3.52
N GLY A 170 -5.65 -8.19 -4.24
CA GLY A 170 -7.08 -7.96 -4.04
C GLY A 170 -7.97 -9.18 -4.31
N ALA A 171 -7.49 -10.17 -5.07
CA ALA A 171 -8.18 -11.45 -5.24
C ALA A 171 -8.07 -12.39 -4.00
N GLY A 172 -7.55 -11.90 -2.88
CA GLY A 172 -7.41 -12.63 -1.63
C GLY A 172 -6.16 -13.50 -1.57
N ILE A 173 -6.22 -14.62 -0.83
CA ILE A 173 -5.06 -15.48 -0.60
C ILE A 173 -4.48 -16.04 -1.92
N TYR A 174 -5.32 -16.46 -2.83
CA TYR A 174 -4.86 -16.96 -4.14
C TYR A 174 -4.14 -15.90 -4.96
N GLY A 175 -4.63 -14.67 -4.92
CA GLY A 175 -3.97 -13.54 -5.56
C GLY A 175 -2.65 -13.16 -4.88
N ALA A 176 -2.56 -13.29 -3.56
CA ALA A 176 -1.30 -13.09 -2.84
C ALA A 176 -0.25 -14.14 -3.26
N VAL A 177 -0.65 -15.41 -3.41
CA VAL A 177 0.23 -16.47 -3.94
C VAL A 177 0.70 -16.12 -5.36
N ALA A 178 -0.23 -15.76 -6.26
CA ALA A 178 0.11 -15.41 -7.64
C ALA A 178 1.06 -14.21 -7.71
N SER A 179 0.82 -13.16 -6.92
CA SER A 179 1.71 -12.00 -6.80
C SER A 179 3.11 -12.40 -6.33
N THR A 180 3.20 -13.23 -5.30
CA THR A 180 4.48 -13.70 -4.76
C THR A 180 5.26 -14.52 -5.80
N LEU A 181 4.60 -15.46 -6.48
CA LEU A 181 5.22 -16.26 -7.55
C LEU A 181 5.70 -15.39 -8.71
N LYS A 182 4.89 -14.43 -9.16
CA LYS A 182 5.28 -13.45 -10.17
C LYS A 182 6.57 -12.72 -9.76
N ASN A 183 6.64 -12.23 -8.53
CA ASN A 183 7.79 -11.48 -8.03
C ASN A 183 9.04 -12.37 -7.89
N MET A 184 8.87 -13.63 -7.49
CA MET A 184 9.97 -14.60 -7.49
C MET A 184 10.54 -14.83 -8.90
N ILE A 185 9.69 -14.95 -9.92
CA ILE A 185 10.11 -15.14 -11.30
C ILE A 185 10.89 -13.91 -11.80
N ILE A 186 10.36 -12.70 -11.55
CA ILE A 186 11.03 -11.44 -11.89
C ILE A 186 12.40 -11.38 -11.19
N LYS A 187 12.41 -11.66 -9.88
CA LYS A 187 13.65 -11.62 -9.09
C LYS A 187 14.68 -12.65 -9.55
N PHE A 188 14.24 -13.84 -9.90
CA PHE A 188 15.11 -14.87 -10.47
C PHE A 188 15.76 -14.39 -11.77
N LYS A 189 14.97 -13.78 -12.67
CA LYS A 189 15.48 -13.21 -13.92
C LYS A 189 16.52 -12.11 -13.65
N GLU A 190 16.20 -11.14 -12.77
CA GLU A 190 17.13 -10.09 -12.38
C GLU A 190 18.46 -10.64 -11.81
N GLN A 191 18.39 -11.66 -10.94
CA GLN A 191 19.59 -12.26 -10.36
C GLN A 191 20.42 -13.03 -11.39
N ARG A 192 19.76 -13.67 -12.37
CA ARG A 192 20.44 -14.35 -13.48
C ARG A 192 21.21 -13.37 -14.38
N GLU A 193 20.68 -12.18 -14.59
CA GLU A 193 21.33 -11.12 -15.38
C GLU A 193 22.55 -10.52 -14.67
N LYS A 194 22.62 -10.57 -13.33
CA LYS A 194 23.74 -10.07 -12.52
C LYS A 194 25.03 -10.93 -12.54
N GLY A 195 24.97 -12.14 -13.07
CA GLY A 195 26.12 -13.04 -13.21
C GLY A 195 26.78 -13.37 -11.85
N TYR A 196 28.06 -13.02 -11.66
CA TYR A 196 28.80 -13.29 -10.43
C TYR A 196 28.33 -12.51 -9.19
N ASN A 197 27.70 -11.36 -9.40
CA ASN A 197 27.16 -10.53 -8.32
C ASN A 197 25.74 -10.91 -7.89
N LYS A 198 25.32 -12.16 -8.18
CA LYS A 198 23.99 -12.65 -7.81
C LYS A 198 23.86 -12.85 -6.30
N ASP A 199 22.74 -12.43 -5.76
CA ASP A 199 22.32 -12.75 -4.39
C ASP A 199 21.38 -13.96 -4.43
N GLU A 200 21.88 -15.14 -4.05
CA GLU A 200 21.11 -16.38 -4.07
C GLU A 200 19.92 -16.34 -3.10
N SER A 201 20.02 -15.54 -2.04
CA SER A 201 18.93 -15.39 -1.07
C SER A 201 17.81 -14.48 -1.55
N ALA A 202 18.01 -13.69 -2.61
CA ALA A 202 17.03 -12.70 -3.06
C ALA A 202 15.72 -13.33 -3.56
N VAL A 203 15.79 -14.49 -4.21
CA VAL A 203 14.60 -15.19 -4.73
C VAL A 203 13.77 -15.81 -3.61
N PRO A 204 14.32 -16.64 -2.69
CA PRO A 204 13.55 -17.15 -1.56
C PRO A 204 13.04 -16.05 -0.63
N MET A 205 13.75 -14.91 -0.53
CA MET A 205 13.28 -13.75 0.23
C MET A 205 11.99 -13.14 -0.33
N GLU A 206 11.65 -13.37 -1.59
CA GLU A 206 10.35 -12.96 -2.15
C GLU A 206 9.17 -13.74 -1.54
N LEU A 207 9.39 -14.95 -1.02
CA LEU A 207 8.34 -15.68 -0.27
C LEU A 207 7.86 -14.90 0.96
N LEU A 208 8.72 -14.10 1.56
CA LEU A 208 8.35 -13.27 2.70
C LEU A 208 7.35 -12.18 2.33
N ASN A 209 7.24 -11.82 1.06
CA ASN A 209 6.22 -10.90 0.55
C ASN A 209 4.81 -11.49 0.61
N PHE A 210 4.68 -12.81 0.78
CA PHE A 210 3.38 -13.45 1.02
C PHE A 210 2.70 -12.87 2.28
N SER A 211 3.47 -12.60 3.32
CA SER A 211 3.00 -11.90 4.51
C SER A 211 3.75 -10.59 4.72
N PRO A 212 3.21 -9.44 4.31
CA PRO A 212 3.88 -8.16 4.46
C PRO A 212 4.27 -7.85 5.91
N VAL A 213 3.45 -8.25 6.87
CA VAL A 213 3.68 -8.00 8.31
C VAL A 213 4.91 -8.73 8.82
N VAL A 214 5.03 -10.02 8.47
CA VAL A 214 6.13 -10.88 8.92
C VAL A 214 7.36 -10.67 8.02
N GLY A 215 7.13 -10.53 6.72
CA GLY A 215 8.20 -10.44 5.72
C GLY A 215 9.12 -9.26 5.92
N ILE A 216 8.57 -8.07 6.24
CA ILE A 216 9.38 -6.87 6.52
C ILE A 216 10.31 -7.14 7.72
N LYS A 217 9.78 -7.72 8.79
CA LYS A 217 10.57 -7.99 10.00
C LYS A 217 11.69 -8.99 9.75
N ILE A 218 11.40 -10.08 9.06
CA ILE A 218 12.41 -11.10 8.74
C ILE A 218 13.48 -10.50 7.81
N ARG A 219 13.12 -9.70 6.81
CA ARG A 219 14.10 -9.02 5.95
C ARG A 219 15.03 -8.11 6.74
N GLN A 220 14.50 -7.37 7.70
CA GLN A 220 15.32 -6.51 8.57
C GLN A 220 16.28 -7.33 9.42
N LEU A 221 15.84 -8.46 9.98
CA LEU A 221 16.71 -9.37 10.72
C LEU A 221 17.82 -9.95 9.83
N VAL A 222 17.46 -10.44 8.64
CA VAL A 222 18.44 -10.97 7.68
C VAL A 222 19.40 -9.90 7.18
N ASN A 223 18.92 -8.68 6.94
CA ASN A 223 19.80 -7.57 6.56
C ASN A 223 20.76 -7.19 7.69
N ALA A 224 20.29 -7.18 8.94
CA ALA A 224 21.15 -6.94 10.10
C ALA A 224 22.27 -7.99 10.19
N GLU A 225 21.90 -9.28 10.08
CA GLU A 225 22.86 -10.40 10.12
C GLU A 225 23.86 -10.32 8.95
N LYS A 226 23.37 -10.08 7.72
CA LYS A 226 24.26 -9.87 6.56
C LYS A 226 25.22 -8.71 6.79
N THR A 227 24.75 -7.59 7.31
CA THR A 227 25.61 -6.43 7.59
C THR A 227 26.72 -6.78 8.56
N LEU A 228 26.43 -7.53 9.62
CA LEU A 228 27.45 -7.99 10.58
C LEU A 228 28.46 -8.94 9.94
N ASN A 229 27.97 -9.95 9.20
CA ASN A 229 28.84 -10.98 8.63
C ASN A 229 29.74 -10.46 7.50
N TYR A 230 29.21 -9.60 6.60
CA TYR A 230 30.00 -9.06 5.49
C TYR A 230 30.96 -7.95 5.89
N ASN A 231 30.71 -7.28 7.01
CA ASN A 231 31.51 -6.16 7.44
C ASN A 231 32.27 -6.45 8.76
N GLU A 232 32.47 -7.71 9.12
CA GLU A 232 33.11 -8.09 10.39
C GLU A 232 34.46 -7.41 10.58
N ASN A 233 35.33 -7.39 9.55
CA ASN A 233 36.62 -6.75 9.58
C ASN A 233 36.50 -5.22 9.77
N VAL A 234 35.60 -4.58 9.00
CA VAL A 234 35.38 -3.13 9.06
C VAL A 234 34.84 -2.72 10.43
N ILE A 235 33.90 -3.50 10.99
CA ILE A 235 33.36 -3.26 12.33
C ILE A 235 34.44 -3.34 13.41
N GLY A 236 35.41 -4.25 13.24
CA GLY A 236 36.52 -4.40 14.18
C GLY A 236 37.62 -3.31 14.08
N GLU A 237 37.77 -2.70 12.90
CA GLU A 237 38.78 -1.66 12.64
C GLU A 237 38.28 -0.25 12.97
N MET A 238 36.95 0.00 12.86
CA MET A 238 36.34 1.31 13.13
C MET A 238 36.02 1.50 14.60
N GLU A 239 36.07 2.75 15.08
CA GLU A 239 35.60 3.05 16.44
C GLU A 239 34.10 2.74 16.60
N THR A 240 33.73 2.17 17.76
CA THR A 240 32.35 1.75 18.04
C THR A 240 31.35 2.90 17.94
N PHE A 241 31.74 4.12 18.26
CA PHE A 241 30.88 5.30 18.23
C PHE A 241 30.95 6.07 16.91
N GLU A 242 31.72 5.62 15.94
CA GLU A 242 31.77 6.24 14.62
C GLU A 242 30.42 6.02 13.90
N ALA A 243 29.82 7.10 13.42
CA ALA A 243 28.47 7.06 12.84
C ALA A 243 28.38 6.17 11.58
N GLU A 244 29.49 6.05 10.86
CA GLU A 244 29.59 5.23 9.63
C GLU A 244 29.87 3.75 9.92
N ASN A 245 30.09 3.35 11.17
CA ASN A 245 30.35 1.96 11.52
C ASN A 245 29.12 1.09 11.15
N PRO A 246 29.29 0.05 10.30
CA PRO A 246 28.20 -0.82 9.85
C PRO A 246 27.43 -1.50 11.00
N MET A 247 28.02 -1.59 12.18
CA MET A 247 27.35 -2.10 13.38
C MET A 247 26.07 -1.34 13.67
N TRP A 248 26.05 -0.01 13.50
CA TRP A 248 24.85 0.81 13.73
C TRP A 248 23.73 0.51 12.73
N SER A 249 24.09 0.21 11.47
CA SER A 249 23.10 -0.25 10.50
C SER A 249 22.45 -1.57 10.92
N ALA A 250 23.22 -2.50 11.46
CA ALA A 250 22.69 -3.76 11.98
C ALA A 250 21.81 -3.53 13.22
N VAL A 251 22.26 -2.74 14.20
CA VAL A 251 21.50 -2.41 15.42
C VAL A 251 20.18 -1.73 15.08
N THR A 252 20.19 -0.77 14.15
CA THR A 252 18.98 -0.05 13.74
C THR A 252 18.00 -0.94 12.96
N ASN A 253 18.49 -1.90 12.16
CA ASN A 253 17.66 -2.92 11.53
C ASN A 253 17.03 -3.86 12.57
N TYR A 254 17.76 -4.34 13.57
CA TYR A 254 17.19 -5.12 14.68
C TYR A 254 16.14 -4.33 15.45
N THR A 255 16.44 -3.08 15.79
CA THR A 255 15.49 -2.20 16.49
C THR A 255 14.21 -2.02 15.69
N GLN A 256 14.32 -1.80 14.38
CA GLN A 256 13.17 -1.65 13.50
C GLN A 256 12.36 -2.94 13.37
N ALA A 257 13.00 -4.11 13.32
CA ALA A 257 12.33 -5.40 13.28
C ALA A 257 11.50 -5.67 14.55
N LEU A 258 12.01 -5.29 15.71
CA LEU A 258 11.40 -5.56 17.01
C LEU A 258 10.33 -4.52 17.39
N THR A 259 10.57 -3.24 17.09
CA THR A 259 9.75 -2.12 17.61
C THR A 259 8.80 -1.50 16.60
N ASN A 260 8.91 -1.79 15.30
CA ASN A 260 8.27 -1.09 14.18
C ASN A 260 8.68 0.40 14.06
N PHE A 261 9.62 0.88 14.84
CA PHE A 261 10.15 2.23 14.71
C PHE A 261 11.12 2.28 13.51
N PRO A 262 11.05 3.26 12.60
CA PRO A 262 11.85 3.31 11.37
C PRO A 262 13.31 3.72 11.64
N ALA A 263 13.97 3.06 12.61
CA ALA A 263 15.30 3.39 13.09
C ALA A 263 16.36 3.38 11.99
N ASN A 264 16.35 2.34 11.13
CA ASN A 264 17.33 2.22 10.06
C ASN A 264 17.20 3.33 9.00
N ARG A 265 15.97 3.73 8.66
CA ARG A 265 15.75 4.83 7.71
C ARG A 265 16.27 6.17 8.26
N LEU A 266 16.07 6.42 9.55
CA LEU A 266 16.56 7.63 10.20
C LEU A 266 18.08 7.63 10.27
N TYR A 267 18.68 6.50 10.59
CA TYR A 267 20.12 6.31 10.62
C TYR A 267 20.76 6.53 9.24
N GLN A 268 20.24 5.87 8.20
CA GLN A 268 20.76 6.05 6.83
C GLN A 268 20.66 7.51 6.35
N LYS A 269 19.60 8.21 6.74
CA LYS A 269 19.47 9.64 6.43
C LYS A 269 20.49 10.49 7.17
N SER A 270 20.80 10.18 8.42
CA SER A 270 21.79 10.95 9.22
C SER A 270 23.23 10.81 8.71
N ILE A 271 23.56 9.69 8.04
CA ILE A 271 24.89 9.49 7.44
C ILE A 271 25.00 10.18 6.08
N ASN A 272 23.90 10.24 5.31
CA ASN A 272 23.91 10.82 3.96
C ASN A 272 23.67 12.36 3.96
N MET A 273 23.56 12.98 5.12
CA MET A 273 23.56 14.44 5.31
C MET A 273 24.95 14.97 5.58
#